data_489da41fca9df4668e04b7a6a91a34d7
#
_entry.id   489da41fca9df4668e04b7a6a91a34d7
#
_cell.length_a   1.000
_cell.length_b   1.000
_cell.length_c   1.000
_cell.angle_alpha   90.00
_cell.angle_beta   90.00
_cell.angle_gamma   90.00
#
_symmetry.space_group_name_H-M   'P 1'
#
loop_
_entity.id
_entity.type
_entity.pdbx_description
1 polymer ?
#
loop_
_entity_poly.entity_id
_entity_poly.type
_entity_poly.pdbx_seq_one_letter_code
_entity_poly.pdbx_strand_id
1 'polypeptide(L)'
;SQGLSNSQGQVAVLVPVNGVRDAARLQSATAQLQGVHWQDKRQSWSDLFARYRLLLGLFLGLGALLTAGLLWHKLGRAMTLRILLGNGIALALATAALGFCGMPFTLFSLLALSLVFGIGIDYGLFFAHSSQSGDGGAGAAQERLVATLLAVLLANLTTQLAFGLLALSHTQAIASFGLVLSVGVFVSFLLAPLAMPARYPSKEVSDA
;
A
#
# COMPACT_ATOMS: atom_id res chain seq x y z
N SER A 1 -34.82 13.19 -11.18
CA SER A 1 -35.31 12.15 -12.12
C SER A 1 -34.62 12.35 -13.45
N GLN A 2 -33.75 11.41 -13.83
CA GLN A 2 -33.19 11.38 -15.19
C GLN A 2 -33.96 10.33 -15.98
N GLY A 3 -34.73 10.79 -16.97
CA GLY A 3 -35.42 9.94 -17.91
C GLY A 3 -34.50 9.58 -19.09
N LEU A 4 -34.27 8.28 -19.31
CA LEU A 4 -33.60 7.76 -20.51
C LEU A 4 -34.71 7.31 -21.47
N SER A 5 -34.86 7.99 -22.62
CA SER A 5 -35.78 7.57 -23.70
C SER A 5 -35.06 6.58 -24.61
N ASN A 6 -35.65 5.42 -24.82
CA ASN A 6 -35.21 4.45 -25.83
C ASN A 6 -35.90 4.75 -27.16
N SER A 7 -35.28 4.37 -28.30
CA SER A 7 -35.75 4.57 -29.67
C SER A 7 -37.14 4.00 -30.00
N GLN A 8 -37.83 3.36 -29.06
CA GLN A 8 -39.18 2.83 -29.15
C GLN A 8 -40.22 3.59 -28.33
N GLY A 9 -39.92 4.80 -27.85
CA GLY A 9 -40.90 5.63 -27.12
C GLY A 9 -41.23 5.19 -25.71
N GLN A 10 -40.52 4.22 -25.16
CA GLN A 10 -40.63 3.83 -23.74
C GLN A 10 -39.73 4.72 -22.89
N VAL A 11 -40.32 5.40 -21.92
CA VAL A 11 -39.60 6.25 -20.97
C VAL A 11 -39.27 5.43 -19.74
N ALA A 12 -37.99 5.14 -19.52
CA ALA A 12 -37.53 4.54 -18.28
C ALA A 12 -37.18 5.66 -17.27
N VAL A 13 -37.82 5.64 -16.12
CA VAL A 13 -37.55 6.59 -15.04
C VAL A 13 -36.75 5.89 -13.95
N LEU A 14 -35.55 6.38 -13.69
CA LEU A 14 -34.69 5.93 -12.57
C LEU A 14 -35.08 6.68 -11.29
N VAL A 15 -35.62 5.95 -10.31
CA VAL A 15 -35.98 6.50 -9.01
C VAL A 15 -34.95 6.04 -8.01
N PRO A 16 -34.02 6.92 -7.54
CA PRO A 16 -33.08 6.57 -6.49
C PRO A 16 -33.79 6.47 -5.14
N VAL A 17 -33.73 5.31 -4.51
CA VAL A 17 -34.28 5.07 -3.17
C VAL A 17 -33.14 5.13 -2.16
N ASN A 18 -33.17 6.10 -1.25
CA ASN A 18 -32.19 6.26 -0.16
C ASN A 18 -32.77 5.74 1.16
N GLY A 19 -31.90 5.20 2.02
CA GLY A 19 -32.30 4.76 3.37
C GLY A 19 -32.86 3.35 3.46
N VAL A 20 -32.65 2.51 2.44
CA VAL A 20 -33.11 1.13 2.42
C VAL A 20 -32.36 0.32 3.50
N ARG A 21 -33.10 -0.14 4.53
CA ARG A 21 -32.56 -1.02 5.58
C ARG A 21 -32.60 -2.51 5.22
N ASP A 22 -33.51 -2.88 4.33
CA ASP A 22 -33.72 -4.27 3.90
C ASP A 22 -33.97 -4.34 2.40
N ALA A 23 -32.90 -4.60 1.63
CA ALA A 23 -32.96 -4.68 0.17
C ALA A 23 -33.76 -5.91 -0.29
N ALA A 24 -33.76 -7.01 0.47
CA ALA A 24 -34.44 -8.24 0.11
C ALA A 24 -35.99 -8.07 0.12
N ARG A 25 -36.50 -7.31 1.08
CA ARG A 25 -37.93 -6.98 1.15
C ARG A 25 -38.39 -6.08 0.01
N LEU A 26 -37.56 -5.13 -0.39
CA LEU A 26 -37.86 -4.26 -1.55
C LEU A 26 -37.80 -5.03 -2.85
N GLN A 27 -36.86 -5.94 -3.01
CA GLN A 27 -36.76 -6.81 -4.17
C GLN A 27 -38.00 -7.71 -4.32
N SER A 28 -38.49 -8.31 -3.22
CA SER A 28 -39.70 -9.12 -3.26
C SER A 28 -40.98 -8.30 -3.51
N ALA A 29 -41.06 -7.09 -2.97
CA ALA A 29 -42.18 -6.17 -3.21
C ALA A 29 -42.22 -5.63 -4.65
N THR A 30 -41.05 -5.35 -5.25
CA THR A 30 -40.94 -4.86 -6.62
C THR A 30 -41.11 -5.97 -7.67
N ALA A 31 -40.79 -7.22 -7.33
CA ALA A 31 -40.99 -8.37 -8.24
C ALA A 31 -42.46 -8.62 -8.63
N GLN A 32 -43.42 -8.09 -7.85
CA GLN A 32 -44.85 -8.18 -8.14
C GLN A 32 -45.36 -7.04 -9.05
N LEU A 33 -44.53 -6.04 -9.33
CA LEU A 33 -44.92 -4.87 -10.13
C LEU A 33 -44.46 -5.03 -11.60
N GLN A 34 -45.37 -5.06 -12.55
CA GLN A 34 -45.02 -5.11 -13.96
C GLN A 34 -44.34 -3.79 -14.42
N GLY A 35 -43.17 -3.93 -15.04
CA GLY A 35 -42.40 -2.78 -15.53
C GLY A 35 -41.45 -2.12 -14.54
N VAL A 36 -41.34 -2.65 -13.33
CA VAL A 36 -40.36 -2.18 -12.34
C VAL A 36 -39.21 -3.17 -12.23
N HIS A 37 -38.01 -2.73 -12.58
CA HIS A 37 -36.79 -3.51 -12.38
C HIS A 37 -35.99 -2.95 -11.21
N TRP A 38 -35.88 -3.74 -10.13
CA TRP A 38 -34.98 -3.42 -9.02
C TRP A 38 -33.54 -3.67 -9.45
N GLN A 39 -32.73 -2.64 -9.44
CA GLN A 39 -31.30 -2.75 -9.72
C GLN A 39 -30.51 -2.33 -8.49
N ASP A 40 -29.97 -3.31 -7.76
CA ASP A 40 -29.07 -3.05 -6.65
C ASP A 40 -27.68 -2.73 -7.19
N LYS A 41 -27.42 -1.43 -7.40
CA LYS A 41 -26.10 -0.94 -7.84
C LYS A 41 -25.01 -1.30 -6.83
N ARG A 42 -25.30 -1.42 -5.55
CA ARG A 42 -24.30 -1.72 -4.51
C ARG A 42 -23.73 -3.12 -4.65
N GLN A 43 -24.57 -4.11 -4.96
CA GLN A 43 -24.13 -5.50 -5.13
C GLN A 43 -23.24 -5.66 -6.37
N SER A 44 -23.64 -5.10 -7.52
CA SER A 44 -22.85 -5.18 -8.76
C SER A 44 -21.49 -4.49 -8.64
N TRP A 45 -21.41 -3.37 -7.94
CA TRP A 45 -20.13 -2.68 -7.67
C TRP A 45 -19.27 -3.45 -6.67
N SER A 46 -19.89 -4.06 -5.65
CA SER A 46 -19.19 -4.85 -4.63
C SER A 46 -18.49 -6.08 -5.25
N ASP A 47 -19.15 -6.76 -6.18
CA ASP A 47 -18.59 -7.96 -6.83
C ASP A 47 -17.46 -7.59 -7.80
N LEU A 48 -17.61 -6.50 -8.53
CA LEU A 48 -16.54 -5.96 -9.37
C LEU A 48 -15.33 -5.56 -8.51
N PHE A 49 -15.54 -4.84 -7.43
CA PHE A 49 -14.47 -4.43 -6.52
C PHE A 49 -13.81 -5.63 -5.81
N ALA A 50 -14.55 -6.69 -5.50
CA ALA A 50 -13.99 -7.91 -4.94
C ALA A 50 -13.05 -8.62 -5.92
N ARG A 51 -13.42 -8.71 -7.21
CA ARG A 51 -12.55 -9.27 -8.26
C ARG A 51 -11.28 -8.44 -8.48
N TYR A 52 -11.42 -7.10 -8.58
CA TYR A 52 -10.26 -6.23 -8.73
C TYR A 52 -9.33 -6.28 -7.52
N ARG A 53 -9.88 -6.39 -6.30
CA ARG A 53 -9.09 -6.54 -5.08
C ARG A 53 -8.29 -7.84 -5.08
N LEU A 54 -8.88 -8.93 -5.54
CA LEU A 54 -8.19 -10.22 -5.67
C LEU A 54 -7.08 -10.14 -6.73
N LEU A 55 -7.35 -9.58 -7.90
CA LEU A 55 -6.37 -9.39 -8.97
C LEU A 55 -5.19 -8.52 -8.49
N LEU A 56 -5.46 -7.36 -7.88
CA LEU A 56 -4.42 -6.48 -7.35
C LEU A 56 -3.61 -7.16 -6.24
N GLY A 57 -4.26 -7.93 -5.36
CA GLY A 57 -3.57 -8.73 -4.34
C GLY A 57 -2.65 -9.79 -4.97
N LEU A 58 -3.10 -10.42 -6.03
CA LEU A 58 -2.31 -11.43 -6.77
C LEU A 58 -1.12 -10.78 -7.49
N PHE A 59 -1.31 -9.62 -8.11
CA PHE A 59 -0.22 -8.84 -8.71
C PHE A 59 0.79 -8.37 -7.67
N LEU A 60 0.32 -7.90 -6.52
CA LEU A 60 1.19 -7.52 -5.41
C LEU A 60 1.99 -8.72 -4.88
N GLY A 61 1.34 -9.87 -4.70
CA GLY A 61 1.99 -11.12 -4.29
C GLY A 61 3.02 -11.61 -5.31
N LEU A 62 2.69 -11.58 -6.61
CA LEU A 62 3.61 -11.95 -7.67
C LEU A 62 4.80 -10.99 -7.75
N GLY A 63 4.55 -9.67 -7.66
CA GLY A 63 5.59 -8.66 -7.59
C GLY A 63 6.52 -8.86 -6.40
N ALA A 64 5.96 -9.18 -5.24
CA ALA A 64 6.71 -9.49 -4.03
C ALA A 64 7.61 -10.73 -4.20
N LEU A 65 7.08 -11.79 -4.81
CA LEU A 65 7.84 -13.02 -5.10
C LEU A 65 8.98 -12.78 -6.09
N LEU A 66 8.72 -12.05 -7.17
CA LEU A 66 9.75 -11.69 -8.16
C LEU A 66 10.85 -10.84 -7.52
N THR A 67 10.47 -9.84 -6.73
CA THR A 67 11.42 -8.97 -6.02
C THR A 67 12.23 -9.77 -5.00
N ALA A 68 11.59 -10.65 -4.23
CA ALA A 68 12.27 -11.55 -3.29
C ALA A 68 13.29 -12.44 -4.01
N GLY A 69 12.93 -13.02 -5.17
CA GLY A 69 13.82 -13.84 -5.97
C GLY A 69 15.04 -13.07 -6.50
N LEU A 70 14.81 -11.85 -7.01
CA LEU A 70 15.89 -10.97 -7.49
C LEU A 70 16.83 -10.55 -6.35
N LEU A 71 16.29 -10.15 -5.21
CA LEU A 71 17.08 -9.79 -4.04
C LEU A 71 17.88 -10.97 -3.52
N TRP A 72 17.27 -12.14 -3.48
CA TRP A 72 17.93 -13.38 -3.06
C TRP A 72 19.15 -13.69 -3.91
N HIS A 73 19.00 -13.55 -5.23
CA HIS A 73 20.09 -13.79 -6.16
C HIS A 73 21.23 -12.75 -6.06
N LYS A 74 20.89 -11.48 -5.77
CA LYS A 74 21.85 -10.37 -5.76
C LYS A 74 22.49 -10.08 -4.41
N LEU A 75 21.70 -10.11 -3.33
CA LEU A 75 22.14 -9.69 -1.99
C LEU A 75 22.35 -10.85 -1.00
N GLY A 76 21.94 -12.07 -1.37
CA GLY A 76 22.01 -13.24 -0.49
C GLY A 76 20.84 -13.33 0.49
N ARG A 77 20.72 -14.53 1.12
CA ARG A 77 19.55 -14.91 1.93
C ARG A 77 19.30 -14.00 3.13
N ALA A 78 20.34 -13.73 3.91
CA ALA A 78 20.21 -13.00 5.18
C ALA A 78 19.73 -11.56 4.97
N MET A 79 20.25 -10.89 3.95
CA MET A 79 19.93 -9.50 3.63
C MET A 79 18.53 -9.36 3.03
N THR A 80 18.20 -10.23 2.09
CA THR A 80 16.84 -10.31 1.51
C THR A 80 15.80 -10.51 2.61
N LEU A 81 16.04 -11.43 3.54
CA LEU A 81 15.10 -11.71 4.62
C LEU A 81 14.90 -10.49 5.54
N ARG A 82 15.97 -9.77 5.86
CA ARG A 82 15.88 -8.54 6.69
C ARG A 82 15.05 -7.45 6.00
N ILE A 83 15.31 -7.21 4.71
CA ILE A 83 14.55 -6.22 3.91
C ILE A 83 13.07 -6.61 3.85
N LEU A 84 12.77 -7.87 3.53
CA LEU A 84 11.40 -8.35 3.41
C LEU A 84 10.66 -8.37 4.75
N LEU A 85 11.33 -8.75 5.85
CA LEU A 85 10.75 -8.69 7.19
C LEU A 85 10.43 -7.26 7.60
N GLY A 86 11.36 -6.34 7.42
CA GLY A 86 11.13 -4.91 7.71
C GLY A 86 9.94 -4.36 6.93
N ASN A 87 9.90 -4.65 5.63
CA ASN A 87 8.82 -4.22 4.78
C ASN A 87 7.48 -4.91 5.11
N GLY A 88 7.50 -6.20 5.45
CA GLY A 88 6.33 -6.95 5.92
C GLY A 88 5.74 -6.37 7.21
N ILE A 89 6.59 -5.99 8.16
CA ILE A 89 6.17 -5.29 9.40
C ILE A 89 5.53 -3.95 9.07
N ALA A 90 6.11 -3.18 8.14
CA ALA A 90 5.56 -1.90 7.72
C ALA A 90 4.15 -2.06 7.10
N LEU A 91 3.96 -3.05 6.23
CA LEU A 91 2.66 -3.38 5.65
C LEU A 91 1.64 -3.81 6.71
N ALA A 92 2.06 -4.65 7.67
CA ALA A 92 1.21 -5.10 8.76
C ALA A 92 0.77 -3.93 9.66
N LEU A 93 1.69 -3.04 10.04
CA LEU A 93 1.38 -1.87 10.85
C LEU A 93 0.50 -0.85 10.10
N ALA A 94 0.73 -0.64 8.80
CA ALA A 94 -0.13 0.21 7.98
C ALA A 94 -1.56 -0.34 7.89
N THR A 95 -1.71 -1.66 7.75
CA THR A 95 -3.02 -2.33 7.75
C THR A 95 -3.68 -2.27 9.12
N ALA A 96 -2.91 -2.46 10.21
CA ALA A 96 -3.39 -2.37 11.57
C ALA A 96 -3.88 -0.94 11.90
N ALA A 97 -3.17 0.10 11.45
CA ALA A 97 -3.57 1.50 11.62
C ALA A 97 -4.94 1.77 10.96
N LEU A 98 -5.18 1.20 9.76
CA LEU A 98 -6.47 1.31 9.10
C LEU A 98 -7.59 0.69 9.92
N GLY A 99 -7.35 -0.53 10.46
CA GLY A 99 -8.30 -1.22 11.33
C GLY A 99 -8.56 -0.45 12.64
N PHE A 100 -7.51 0.12 13.24
CA PHE A 100 -7.61 0.91 14.46
C PHE A 100 -8.44 2.20 14.27
N CYS A 101 -8.31 2.83 13.11
CA CYS A 101 -9.13 3.99 12.75
C CYS A 101 -10.56 3.63 12.32
N GLY A 102 -10.95 2.36 12.33
CA GLY A 102 -12.29 1.91 11.91
C GLY A 102 -12.58 2.16 10.42
N MET A 103 -11.55 2.34 9.61
CA MET A 103 -11.71 2.59 8.18
C MET A 103 -11.85 1.28 7.40
N PRO A 104 -12.76 1.21 6.42
CA PRO A 104 -12.92 0.00 5.62
C PRO A 104 -11.71 -0.23 4.72
N PHE A 105 -11.34 -1.50 4.57
CA PHE A 105 -10.30 -1.92 3.62
C PHE A 105 -10.83 -1.86 2.19
N THR A 106 -10.42 -0.85 1.45
CA THR A 106 -10.87 -0.55 0.09
C THR A 106 -9.80 -0.93 -0.95
N LEU A 107 -10.16 -0.82 -2.25
CA LEU A 107 -9.18 -0.91 -3.34
C LEU A 107 -8.06 0.11 -3.21
N PHE A 108 -8.39 1.32 -2.74
CA PHE A 108 -7.40 2.38 -2.53
C PHE A 108 -6.40 2.01 -1.43
N SER A 109 -6.85 1.32 -0.37
CA SER A 109 -5.96 0.81 0.67
C SER A 109 -4.99 -0.24 0.11
N LEU A 110 -5.45 -1.11 -0.81
CA LEU A 110 -4.60 -2.11 -1.45
C LEU A 110 -3.58 -1.48 -2.40
N LEU A 111 -3.98 -0.45 -3.15
CA LEU A 111 -3.06 0.35 -3.97
C LEU A 111 -2.00 1.05 -3.12
N ALA A 112 -2.42 1.61 -1.98
CA ALA A 112 -1.50 2.22 -1.03
C ALA A 112 -0.48 1.20 -0.48
N LEU A 113 -0.93 -0.01 -0.10
CA LEU A 113 -0.04 -1.09 0.35
C LEU A 113 0.95 -1.52 -0.73
N SER A 114 0.51 -1.56 -2.00
CA SER A 114 1.41 -1.84 -3.14
C SER A 114 2.51 -0.80 -3.26
N LEU A 115 2.17 0.48 -3.06
CA LEU A 115 3.12 1.58 -3.11
C LEU A 115 4.07 1.55 -1.91
N VAL A 116 3.56 1.29 -0.70
CA VAL A 116 4.38 1.09 0.52
C VAL A 116 5.36 -0.05 0.32
N PHE A 117 4.92 -1.16 -0.29
CA PHE A 117 5.79 -2.29 -0.59
C PHE A 117 6.95 -1.89 -1.48
N GLY A 118 6.70 -1.17 -2.58
CA GLY A 118 7.75 -0.68 -3.49
C GLY A 118 8.72 0.27 -2.81
N ILE A 119 8.22 1.33 -2.17
CA ILE A 119 9.03 2.33 -1.49
C ILE A 119 9.85 1.71 -0.33
N GLY A 120 9.25 0.76 0.40
CA GLY A 120 9.94 0.09 1.50
C GLY A 120 11.11 -0.77 1.02
N ILE A 121 10.99 -1.44 -0.11
CA ILE A 121 12.11 -2.15 -0.74
C ILE A 121 13.19 -1.18 -1.20
N ASP A 122 12.84 -0.05 -1.81
CA ASP A 122 13.81 0.96 -2.25
C ASP A 122 14.61 1.51 -1.08
N TYR A 123 13.97 1.79 0.05
CA TYR A 123 14.68 2.17 1.27
C TYR A 123 15.64 1.07 1.76
N GLY A 124 15.18 -0.17 1.81
CA GLY A 124 16.00 -1.31 2.18
C GLY A 124 17.22 -1.49 1.27
N LEU A 125 17.05 -1.38 -0.04
CA LEU A 125 18.11 -1.44 -1.04
C LEU A 125 19.11 -0.28 -0.91
N PHE A 126 18.60 0.92 -0.68
CA PHE A 126 19.42 2.11 -0.54
C PHE A 126 20.39 2.00 0.65
N PHE A 127 19.88 1.55 1.80
CA PHE A 127 20.71 1.30 2.99
C PHE A 127 21.65 0.11 2.79
N ALA A 128 21.23 -0.92 2.09
CA ALA A 128 22.05 -2.06 1.76
C ALA A 128 23.25 -1.68 0.89
N HIS A 129 23.06 -0.83 -0.11
CA HIS A 129 24.12 -0.36 -1.02
C HIS A 129 25.08 0.61 -0.33
N SER A 130 24.56 1.53 0.47
CA SER A 130 25.39 2.52 1.16
C SER A 130 26.40 1.89 2.14
N SER A 131 26.10 0.70 2.65
CA SER A 131 26.99 -0.05 3.54
C SER A 131 28.06 -0.86 2.82
N GLN A 132 27.92 -1.17 1.53
CA GLN A 132 28.87 -1.97 0.75
C GLN A 132 29.94 -1.14 0.04
N SER A 133 29.73 0.15 -0.16
CA SER A 133 30.67 1.04 -0.88
C SER A 133 31.82 1.50 0.01
N GLY A 134 32.58 0.55 0.56
CA GLY A 134 33.61 0.76 1.59
C GLY A 134 35.03 1.07 1.09
N ASP A 135 35.27 1.52 -0.15
CA ASP A 135 36.61 1.79 -0.70
C ASP A 135 37.24 3.13 -0.27
N GLY A 136 36.61 3.85 0.62
CA GLY A 136 37.17 5.06 1.23
C GLY A 136 37.36 4.86 2.72
N GLY A 137 38.46 5.35 3.29
CA GLY A 137 38.74 5.23 4.73
C GLY A 137 37.54 5.56 5.63
N ALA A 138 37.57 5.14 6.90
CA ALA A 138 36.44 5.19 7.84
C ALA A 138 35.71 6.54 7.90
N GLY A 139 36.41 7.66 7.69
CA GLY A 139 35.79 9.01 7.60
C GLY A 139 34.89 9.21 6.40
N ALA A 140 35.35 8.81 5.21
CA ALA A 140 34.56 8.96 3.97
C ALA A 140 33.32 8.06 3.96
N ALA A 141 33.39 6.88 4.58
CA ALA A 141 32.22 5.99 4.72
C ALA A 141 31.16 6.59 5.64
N GLN A 142 31.57 7.25 6.73
CA GLN A 142 30.67 7.91 7.67
C GLN A 142 29.99 9.13 7.04
N GLU A 143 30.74 9.94 6.29
CA GLU A 143 30.20 11.13 5.60
C GLU A 143 29.16 10.73 4.55
N ARG A 144 29.40 9.69 3.76
CA ARG A 144 28.44 9.13 2.81
C ARG A 144 27.20 8.62 3.49
N LEU A 145 27.33 7.93 4.61
CA LEU A 145 26.20 7.41 5.37
C LEU A 145 25.31 8.54 5.90
N VAL A 146 25.91 9.60 6.42
CA VAL A 146 25.18 10.79 6.88
C VAL A 146 24.46 11.49 5.74
N ALA A 147 25.14 11.68 4.61
CA ALA A 147 24.54 12.29 3.42
C ALA A 147 23.36 11.46 2.90
N THR A 148 23.49 10.14 2.88
CA THR A 148 22.43 9.19 2.51
C THR A 148 21.25 9.28 3.47
N LEU A 149 21.48 9.27 4.77
CA LEU A 149 20.44 9.41 5.79
C LEU A 149 19.68 10.72 5.64
N LEU A 150 20.38 11.83 5.42
CA LEU A 150 19.77 13.15 5.21
C LEU A 150 18.90 13.17 3.95
N ALA A 151 19.39 12.62 2.84
CA ALA A 151 18.63 12.57 1.59
C ALA A 151 17.35 11.75 1.75
N VAL A 152 17.43 10.58 2.37
CA VAL A 152 16.27 9.70 2.60
C VAL A 152 15.30 10.33 3.62
N LEU A 153 15.82 10.99 4.66
CA LEU A 153 15.00 11.71 5.63
C LEU A 153 14.21 12.84 4.98
N LEU A 154 14.86 13.67 4.14
CA LEU A 154 14.19 14.75 3.42
C LEU A 154 13.14 14.21 2.44
N ALA A 155 13.46 13.16 1.70
CA ALA A 155 12.50 12.50 0.81
C ALA A 155 11.31 11.96 1.59
N ASN A 156 11.54 11.30 2.73
CA ASN A 156 10.48 10.79 3.59
C ASN A 156 9.62 11.94 4.15
N LEU A 157 10.23 13.02 4.62
CA LEU A 157 9.50 14.18 5.13
C LEU A 157 8.56 14.78 4.08
N THR A 158 9.05 14.95 2.85
CA THR A 158 8.22 15.43 1.73
C THR A 158 7.06 14.48 1.43
N THR A 159 7.33 13.18 1.44
CA THR A 159 6.32 12.13 1.26
C THR A 159 5.27 12.16 2.38
N GLN A 160 5.71 12.34 3.63
CA GLN A 160 4.81 12.44 4.79
C GLN A 160 3.92 13.68 4.72
N LEU A 161 4.45 14.82 4.29
CA LEU A 161 3.65 16.03 4.10
C LEU A 161 2.58 15.82 3.01
N ALA A 162 2.96 15.23 1.88
CA ALA A 162 2.03 14.99 0.78
C ALA A 162 0.92 13.99 1.15
N PHE A 163 1.28 12.82 1.66
CA PHE A 163 0.30 11.76 1.97
C PHE A 163 -0.38 11.95 3.32
N GLY A 164 0.27 12.60 4.29
CA GLY A 164 -0.35 13.01 5.54
C GLY A 164 -1.51 13.98 5.33
N LEU A 165 -1.38 14.92 4.38
CA LEU A 165 -2.48 15.80 3.99
C LEU A 165 -3.64 15.03 3.35
N LEU A 166 -3.35 13.99 2.55
CA LEU A 166 -4.39 13.11 2.01
C LEU A 166 -5.14 12.36 3.10
N ALA A 167 -4.47 11.96 4.18
CA ALA A 167 -5.09 11.29 5.32
C ALA A 167 -6.13 12.16 6.04
N LEU A 168 -6.02 13.48 5.94
CA LEU A 168 -6.98 14.46 6.49
C LEU A 168 -8.16 14.75 5.56
N SER A 169 -8.25 14.09 4.42
CA SER A 169 -9.34 14.28 3.45
C SER A 169 -10.70 13.84 4.02
N HIS A 170 -11.75 14.59 3.69
CA HIS A 170 -13.12 14.22 4.03
C HIS A 170 -13.63 12.99 3.23
N THR A 171 -12.98 12.66 2.11
CA THR A 171 -13.32 11.49 1.30
C THR A 171 -12.68 10.25 1.90
N GLN A 172 -13.49 9.32 2.41
CA GLN A 172 -13.04 8.12 3.12
C GLN A 172 -12.02 7.27 2.32
N ALA A 173 -12.20 7.16 0.99
CA ALA A 173 -11.28 6.43 0.13
C ALA A 173 -9.89 7.09 0.05
N ILE A 174 -9.85 8.42 -0.05
CA ILE A 174 -8.61 9.20 -0.11
C ILE A 174 -7.94 9.23 1.26
N ALA A 175 -8.71 9.40 2.34
CA ALA A 175 -8.20 9.38 3.70
C ALA A 175 -7.57 8.03 4.05
N SER A 176 -8.22 6.90 3.71
CA SER A 176 -7.66 5.56 3.94
C SER A 176 -6.39 5.31 3.14
N PHE A 177 -6.33 5.79 1.89
CA PHE A 177 -5.13 5.73 1.05
C PHE A 177 -3.96 6.52 1.67
N GLY A 178 -4.21 7.78 2.06
CA GLY A 178 -3.22 8.65 2.68
C GLY A 178 -2.71 8.12 4.03
N LEU A 179 -3.60 7.58 4.86
CA LEU A 179 -3.24 6.98 6.14
C LEU A 179 -2.31 5.77 5.97
N VAL A 180 -2.67 4.84 5.09
CA VAL A 180 -1.88 3.64 4.81
C VAL A 180 -0.50 4.00 4.28
N LEU A 181 -0.43 4.94 3.32
CA LEU A 181 0.85 5.41 2.78
C LEU A 181 1.70 6.11 3.84
N SER A 182 1.12 7.04 4.59
CA SER A 182 1.86 7.79 5.59
C SER A 182 2.44 6.85 6.65
N VAL A 183 1.62 6.00 7.26
CA VAL A 183 2.09 5.05 8.27
C VAL A 183 3.07 4.04 7.67
N GLY A 184 2.74 3.46 6.52
CA GLY A 184 3.57 2.42 5.88
C GLY A 184 4.95 2.94 5.47
N VAL A 185 5.03 4.09 4.80
CA VAL A 185 6.30 4.70 4.39
C VAL A 185 7.12 5.14 5.58
N PHE A 186 6.49 5.73 6.61
CA PHE A 186 7.17 6.13 7.84
C PHE A 186 7.80 4.92 8.55
N VAL A 187 7.04 3.85 8.72
CA VAL A 187 7.54 2.62 9.36
C VAL A 187 8.63 1.96 8.51
N SER A 188 8.47 1.92 7.18
CA SER A 188 9.49 1.40 6.26
C SER A 188 10.80 2.18 6.40
N PHE A 189 10.74 3.51 6.52
CA PHE A 189 11.90 4.35 6.76
C PHE A 189 12.58 4.02 8.09
N LEU A 190 11.81 3.88 9.18
CA LEU A 190 12.35 3.54 10.51
C LEU A 190 13.01 2.15 10.55
N LEU A 191 12.48 1.21 9.77
CA LEU A 191 12.99 -0.16 9.73
C LEU A 191 14.11 -0.35 8.68
N ALA A 192 14.28 0.58 7.74
CA ALA A 192 15.29 0.50 6.69
C ALA A 192 16.74 0.32 7.21
N PRO A 193 17.18 0.95 8.32
CA PRO A 193 18.51 0.71 8.88
C PRO A 193 18.75 -0.73 9.36
N LEU A 194 17.70 -1.51 9.65
CA LEU A 194 17.83 -2.93 9.98
C LEU A 194 18.34 -3.78 8.81
N ALA A 195 18.24 -3.27 7.57
CA ALA A 195 18.81 -3.89 6.39
C ALA A 195 20.34 -3.76 6.32
N MET A 196 20.96 -2.90 7.14
CA MET A 196 22.43 -2.81 7.18
C MET A 196 23.02 -4.12 7.69
N PRO A 197 24.05 -4.67 7.00
CA PRO A 197 24.81 -5.78 7.54
C PRO A 197 25.48 -5.36 8.86
N ALA A 198 25.35 -6.19 9.91
CA ALA A 198 26.11 -5.99 11.13
C ALA A 198 27.59 -5.96 10.74
N ARG A 199 28.30 -4.87 11.04
CA ARG A 199 29.76 -4.80 10.88
C ARG A 199 30.33 -5.91 11.76
N TYR A 200 30.84 -6.97 11.14
CA TYR A 200 31.74 -7.85 11.82
C TYR A 200 32.99 -7.01 12.20
N PRO A 201 33.39 -6.97 13.46
CA PRO A 201 34.67 -6.39 13.80
C PRO A 201 35.70 -7.13 12.94
N SER A 202 36.47 -6.37 12.16
CA SER A 202 37.62 -6.88 11.43
C SER A 202 38.45 -7.70 12.45
N LYS A 203 38.62 -9.01 12.19
CA LYS A 203 39.67 -9.75 12.83
C LYS A 203 40.96 -8.96 12.57
N GLU A 204 41.48 -8.31 13.59
CA GLU A 204 42.86 -7.92 13.59
C GLU A 204 43.64 -9.17 13.24
N VAL A 205 44.26 -9.14 12.06
CA VAL A 205 45.30 -10.09 11.70
C VAL A 205 46.45 -9.84 12.72
N SER A 206 46.42 -10.61 13.77
CA SER A 206 47.57 -10.79 14.63
C SER A 206 48.55 -11.69 13.86
N ASP A 207 49.33 -11.07 12.99
CA ASP A 207 50.60 -11.61 12.50
C ASP A 207 51.69 -10.91 13.28
N ALA A 208 52.14 -11.59 14.34
CA ALA A 208 53.44 -11.40 14.96
C ALA A 208 54.34 -12.56 14.53
#